data_da31b0c7db6d6361de1cedf27dfb4a1c
#
_entry.id   da31b0c7db6d6361de1cedf27dfb4a1c
#
_cell.length_a   1.000
_cell.length_b   1.000
_cell.length_c   1.000
_cell.angle_alpha   90.00
_cell.angle_beta   90.00
_cell.angle_gamma   90.00
#
_symmetry.space_group_name_H-M   'P 1'
#
loop_
_entity.id
_entity.type
_entity.pdbx_description
1 polymer ?
#
loop_
_entity_poly.entity_id
_entity_poly.type
_entity_poly.pdbx_seq_one_letter_code
_entity_poly.pdbx_strand_id
1 'polypeptide(L)'
;MKSKRRNQNRMERTSSISPIVENVFSYISQEKIEELTSYILDENNQIWNLKRGEDLTVLHNACAIEKLKVVETILEQTKKRLKIDKDNKDSLSEEEKTQNEEIFKNFINAKTQIDNQTALHYASFRGNIKIINLLIENYADINALTSNGYNMLHKAAQGNKPSAIVYFNKKYNISLESTDENLMNALHLAAFNGMDNSVIYLLSLGINPNLKDKFGYTALHYAVKKSHIRIIKKLLQKGADKDIEEYKTKKTPVMMAKNKPEILEIFRKKGVCEKLFFKPDISQKTLCSNKNMILFILLHLIIFCFVFFIIVPDFNNIAFSISYLVISGLVFLLYFILSFSNPGFIVQQYKDLLSIAEKGEEVENFCPYCLIRKTYRSLHCLICQKCVDDFDHHCFWVGNCIGKNNYTLFFIFLVYILLNTLFNVVINIYFLIKEIGEEENEETAFPHYINKNSFIYKLPSRIIVSICCFIICILFFIPLFSLFRMQLGTAIEKRQIKKDEEAYERNQLREKLDEEVWEDLVLDEEEGIEGGESVELNIKETEYKDNNKNELLIENK
;
A
#
# COMPACT_ATOMS: atom_id res chain seq x y z
N MET A 1 -32.74 29.68 10.58
CA MET A 1 -32.74 30.35 11.89
C MET A 1 -32.12 29.48 13.02
N LYS A 2 -32.32 28.16 13.05
CA LYS A 2 -31.71 27.29 14.11
C LYS A 2 -30.17 27.19 14.05
N SER A 3 -29.51 27.33 12.88
CA SER A 3 -28.06 27.29 12.75
C SER A 3 -27.37 28.59 13.22
N LYS A 4 -28.00 29.75 13.02
CA LYS A 4 -27.49 31.05 13.50
C LYS A 4 -27.55 31.18 15.03
N ARG A 5 -28.60 30.65 15.67
CA ARG A 5 -28.70 30.62 17.14
C ARG A 5 -27.69 29.65 17.77
N ARG A 6 -27.35 28.53 17.10
CA ARG A 6 -26.28 27.62 17.57
C ARG A 6 -24.90 28.26 17.50
N ASN A 7 -24.61 29.07 16.48
CA ASN A 7 -23.35 29.78 16.35
C ASN A 7 -23.25 31.00 17.30
N GLN A 8 -24.35 31.72 17.57
CA GLN A 8 -24.36 32.78 18.56
C GLN A 8 -24.17 32.25 19.99
N ASN A 9 -24.85 31.17 20.38
CA ASN A 9 -24.64 30.52 21.66
C ASN A 9 -23.23 29.88 21.80
N ARG A 10 -22.56 29.61 20.69
CA ARG A 10 -21.16 29.13 20.68
C ARG A 10 -20.19 30.29 20.89
N MET A 11 -20.46 31.50 20.38
CA MET A 11 -19.64 32.69 20.59
C MET A 11 -19.83 33.29 22.02
N GLU A 12 -21.02 33.21 22.60
CA GLU A 12 -21.28 33.72 23.95
C GLU A 12 -20.71 32.80 25.05
N ARG A 13 -20.46 31.50 24.78
CA ARG A 13 -19.78 30.56 25.70
C ARG A 13 -18.26 30.62 25.68
N THR A 14 -17.64 31.39 24.78
CA THR A 14 -16.18 31.62 24.74
C THR A 14 -15.74 32.77 25.67
N SER A 15 -16.66 33.38 26.40
CA SER A 15 -16.34 34.44 27.35
C SER A 15 -15.87 33.86 28.71
N SER A 16 -14.59 33.98 28.96
CA SER A 16 -13.83 33.74 30.19
C SER A 16 -13.40 32.31 30.50
N ILE A 17 -12.60 31.71 29.60
CA ILE A 17 -11.66 30.67 30.04
C ILE A 17 -10.68 31.38 30.98
N SER A 18 -10.52 30.86 32.21
CA SER A 18 -9.55 31.44 33.16
C SER A 18 -8.17 31.51 32.50
N PRO A 19 -7.44 32.64 32.61
CA PRO A 19 -6.07 32.77 32.10
C PRO A 19 -5.14 31.61 32.54
N ILE A 20 -5.40 31.07 33.73
CA ILE A 20 -4.67 29.93 34.28
C ILE A 20 -4.86 28.67 33.41
N VAL A 21 -6.09 28.38 32.99
CA VAL A 21 -6.38 27.23 32.15
C VAL A 21 -5.64 27.35 30.80
N GLU A 22 -5.71 28.53 30.16
CA GLU A 22 -5.00 28.78 28.90
C GLU A 22 -3.48 28.61 29.04
N ASN A 23 -2.89 29.09 30.16
CA ASN A 23 -1.47 28.93 30.41
C ASN A 23 -1.07 27.46 30.55
N VAL A 24 -1.82 26.64 31.31
CA VAL A 24 -1.51 25.21 31.48
C VAL A 24 -1.63 24.45 30.15
N PHE A 25 -2.66 24.73 29.35
CA PHE A 25 -2.80 24.12 28.01
C PHE A 25 -1.71 24.60 27.05
N SER A 26 -1.18 25.83 27.23
CA SER A 26 -0.02 26.33 26.50
C SER A 26 1.26 25.59 26.91
N TYR A 27 1.50 25.33 28.20
CA TYR A 27 2.65 24.54 28.68
C TYR A 27 2.63 23.14 28.06
N ILE A 28 1.46 22.49 27.98
CA ILE A 28 1.29 21.18 27.35
C ILE A 28 1.66 21.23 25.87
N SER A 29 1.16 22.21 25.11
CA SER A 29 1.41 22.33 23.67
C SER A 29 2.87 22.67 23.34
N GLN A 30 3.53 23.47 24.20
CA GLN A 30 4.92 23.91 24.06
C GLN A 30 5.93 22.98 24.73
N GLU A 31 5.49 21.88 25.35
CA GLU A 31 6.33 20.93 26.14
C GLU A 31 7.14 21.60 27.27
N LYS A 32 6.59 22.61 27.89
CA LYS A 32 7.21 23.28 29.05
C LYS A 32 7.05 22.41 30.30
N ILE A 33 7.93 21.43 30.44
CA ILE A 33 7.83 20.40 31.49
C ILE A 33 8.02 20.98 32.88
N GLU A 34 8.96 21.93 33.08
CA GLU A 34 9.27 22.52 34.35
C GLU A 34 8.11 23.36 34.88
N GLU A 35 7.53 24.21 34.04
CA GLU A 35 6.37 25.05 34.40
C GLU A 35 5.14 24.18 34.69
N LEU A 36 4.93 23.12 33.89
CA LEU A 36 3.84 22.18 34.12
C LEU A 36 4.01 21.42 35.43
N THR A 37 5.22 20.96 35.74
CA THR A 37 5.56 20.29 37.00
C THR A 37 5.35 21.22 38.22
N SER A 38 5.85 22.45 38.15
CA SER A 38 5.66 23.46 39.19
C SER A 38 4.18 23.72 39.46
N TYR A 39 3.36 23.81 38.37
CA TYR A 39 1.93 24.02 38.49
C TYR A 39 1.22 22.82 39.16
N ILE A 40 1.58 21.58 38.82
CA ILE A 40 0.95 20.35 39.36
C ILE A 40 1.27 20.19 40.84
N LEU A 41 2.48 20.51 41.25
CA LEU A 41 2.94 20.33 42.63
C LEU A 41 2.47 21.45 43.60
N ASP A 42 2.02 22.59 43.09
CA ASP A 42 1.47 23.66 43.91
C ASP A 42 0.18 23.20 44.63
N GLU A 43 0.15 23.37 45.95
CA GLU A 43 -0.94 22.91 46.82
C GLU A 43 -2.30 23.55 46.50
N ASN A 44 -2.29 24.75 45.95
CA ASN A 44 -3.49 25.49 45.60
C ASN A 44 -4.11 25.02 44.26
N ASN A 45 -3.39 24.24 43.45
CA ASN A 45 -3.80 23.83 42.12
C ASN A 45 -4.30 22.39 42.13
N GLN A 46 -5.43 22.15 41.46
CA GLN A 46 -6.01 20.82 41.26
C GLN A 46 -6.11 20.52 39.77
N ILE A 47 -5.02 20.02 39.17
CA ILE A 47 -4.92 19.77 37.74
C ILE A 47 -6.02 18.83 37.22
N TRP A 48 -6.49 17.89 38.04
CA TRP A 48 -7.58 16.96 37.72
C TRP A 48 -8.94 17.63 37.55
N ASN A 49 -9.11 18.85 38.04
CA ASN A 49 -10.33 19.64 37.87
C ASN A 49 -10.25 20.63 36.70
N LEU A 50 -9.06 20.81 36.11
CA LEU A 50 -8.89 21.72 34.99
C LEU A 50 -9.53 21.17 33.72
N LYS A 51 -10.46 21.95 33.17
CA LYS A 51 -11.20 21.64 31.97
C LYS A 51 -11.24 22.85 31.04
N ARG A 52 -11.13 22.59 29.75
CA ARG A 52 -11.24 23.58 28.68
C ARG A 52 -12.40 23.24 27.73
N GLY A 53 -13.25 24.20 27.43
CA GLY A 53 -14.35 24.04 26.48
C GLY A 53 -15.33 22.95 26.88
N GLU A 54 -15.36 21.86 26.10
CA GLU A 54 -16.31 20.74 26.22
C GLU A 54 -15.85 19.68 27.25
N ASP A 55 -15.42 20.12 28.44
CA ASP A 55 -14.82 19.28 29.48
C ASP A 55 -13.53 18.56 29.09
N LEU A 56 -12.77 19.14 28.14
CA LEU A 56 -11.48 18.62 27.72
C LEU A 56 -10.47 18.81 28.86
N THR A 57 -10.02 17.73 29.49
CA THR A 57 -9.01 17.79 30.54
C THR A 57 -7.60 17.95 29.94
N VAL A 58 -6.64 18.31 30.77
CA VAL A 58 -5.22 18.40 30.40
C VAL A 58 -4.69 17.10 29.83
N LEU A 59 -5.16 15.96 30.36
CA LEU A 59 -4.77 14.62 29.89
C LEU A 59 -5.32 14.30 28.50
N HIS A 60 -6.56 14.69 28.20
CA HIS A 60 -7.12 14.58 26.85
C HIS A 60 -6.26 15.35 25.83
N ASN A 61 -5.87 16.60 26.18
CA ASN A 61 -5.07 17.43 25.28
C ASN A 61 -3.67 16.84 25.05
N ALA A 62 -3.00 16.41 26.12
CA ALA A 62 -1.67 15.79 26.01
C ALA A 62 -1.69 14.53 25.11
N CYS A 63 -2.72 13.68 25.25
CA CYS A 63 -2.92 12.52 24.40
C CYS A 63 -3.26 12.90 22.94
N ALA A 64 -4.05 13.96 22.73
CA ALA A 64 -4.43 14.46 21.42
C ALA A 64 -3.24 14.98 20.60
N ILE A 65 -2.23 15.56 21.26
CA ILE A 65 -1.01 16.09 20.62
C ILE A 65 0.17 15.09 20.62
N GLU A 66 -0.03 13.88 21.13
CA GLU A 66 0.96 12.77 21.15
C GLU A 66 2.26 13.05 21.94
N LYS A 67 2.22 13.93 22.94
CA LYS A 67 3.39 14.31 23.73
C LYS A 67 3.63 13.35 24.91
N LEU A 68 4.40 12.28 24.66
CA LEU A 68 4.66 11.22 25.65
C LEU A 68 5.21 11.78 26.97
N LYS A 69 6.28 12.58 26.92
CA LYS A 69 6.90 13.18 28.12
C LYS A 69 5.91 14.01 28.93
N VAL A 70 5.03 14.74 28.26
CA VAL A 70 3.99 15.54 28.93
C VAL A 70 2.98 14.63 29.65
N VAL A 71 2.54 13.53 28.99
CA VAL A 71 1.63 12.56 29.60
C VAL A 71 2.28 11.89 30.81
N GLU A 72 3.54 11.46 30.71
CA GLU A 72 4.35 10.92 31.81
C GLU A 72 4.39 11.91 32.99
N THR A 73 4.80 13.14 32.72
CA THR A 73 4.86 14.20 33.76
C THR A 73 3.52 14.41 34.44
N ILE A 74 2.42 14.52 33.67
CA ILE A 74 1.08 14.71 34.25
C ILE A 74 0.72 13.56 35.18
N LEU A 75 0.93 12.33 34.77
CA LEU A 75 0.56 11.15 35.57
C LEU A 75 1.45 11.00 36.79
N GLU A 76 2.77 11.09 36.63
CA GLU A 76 3.74 10.96 37.74
C GLU A 76 3.58 12.06 38.81
N GLN A 77 3.54 13.32 38.37
CA GLN A 77 3.41 14.42 39.30
C GLN A 77 2.03 14.44 40.00
N THR A 78 0.96 14.03 39.27
CA THR A 78 -0.36 13.88 39.89
C THR A 78 -0.38 12.77 40.95
N LYS A 79 0.26 11.62 40.68
CA LYS A 79 0.43 10.55 41.70
C LYS A 79 1.20 11.03 42.91
N LYS A 80 2.33 11.71 42.69
CA LYS A 80 3.16 12.27 43.75
C LYS A 80 2.36 13.27 44.58
N ARG A 81 1.60 14.14 43.93
CA ARG A 81 0.73 15.13 44.57
C ARG A 81 -0.37 14.48 45.43
N LEU A 82 -0.99 13.41 44.92
CA LEU A 82 -2.01 12.66 45.65
C LEU A 82 -1.42 11.60 46.61
N LYS A 83 -0.09 11.54 46.76
CA LYS A 83 0.64 10.60 47.61
C LYS A 83 0.25 9.13 47.41
N ILE A 84 0.03 8.76 46.13
CA ILE A 84 -0.34 7.38 45.73
C ILE A 84 0.90 6.51 45.55
N ASP A 85 2.09 7.11 45.43
CA ASP A 85 3.36 6.41 45.23
C ASP A 85 3.76 5.57 46.44
N LYS A 86 4.48 4.50 46.19
CA LYS A 86 4.90 3.51 47.21
C LYS A 86 5.69 4.14 48.37
N ASP A 87 6.45 5.19 48.09
CA ASP A 87 7.34 5.84 49.07
C ASP A 87 6.59 6.70 50.09
N ASN A 88 5.34 7.08 49.82
CA ASN A 88 4.53 7.96 50.68
C ASN A 88 3.31 7.27 51.31
N LYS A 89 3.17 5.93 51.13
CA LYS A 89 1.99 5.17 51.55
C LYS A 89 1.77 5.15 53.07
N ASP A 90 2.81 5.28 53.84
CA ASP A 90 2.75 5.10 55.31
C ASP A 90 2.30 6.37 56.07
N SER A 91 2.14 7.51 55.41
CA SER A 91 1.78 8.79 56.03
C SER A 91 0.30 9.17 56.00
N LEU A 92 -0.55 8.38 55.31
CA LEU A 92 -1.98 8.64 55.09
C LEU A 92 -2.85 7.59 55.77
N SER A 93 -4.06 7.97 56.19
CA SER A 93 -5.08 7.01 56.62
C SER A 93 -5.56 6.15 55.43
N GLU A 94 -6.09 4.95 55.69
CA GLU A 94 -6.62 4.10 54.62
C GLU A 94 -7.80 4.73 53.87
N GLU A 95 -8.58 5.59 54.54
CA GLU A 95 -9.67 6.33 53.93
C GLU A 95 -9.13 7.37 52.93
N GLU A 96 -8.09 8.14 53.31
CA GLU A 96 -7.44 9.12 52.44
C GLU A 96 -6.75 8.45 51.23
N LYS A 97 -6.11 7.31 51.43
CA LYS A 97 -5.52 6.55 50.33
C LYS A 97 -6.58 6.15 49.30
N THR A 98 -7.68 5.60 49.78
CA THR A 98 -8.80 5.16 48.91
C THR A 98 -9.40 6.36 48.17
N GLN A 99 -9.61 7.48 48.85
CA GLN A 99 -10.13 8.70 48.23
C GLN A 99 -9.19 9.27 47.16
N ASN A 100 -7.89 9.31 47.43
CA ASN A 100 -6.89 9.79 46.48
C ASN A 100 -6.76 8.90 45.24
N GLU A 101 -6.83 7.56 45.42
CA GLU A 101 -6.87 6.63 44.31
C GLU A 101 -8.14 6.81 43.46
N GLU A 102 -9.28 7.06 44.08
CA GLU A 102 -10.53 7.32 43.34
C GLU A 102 -10.46 8.63 42.55
N ILE A 103 -9.93 9.71 43.15
CA ILE A 103 -9.69 10.97 42.44
C ILE A 103 -8.81 10.75 41.20
N PHE A 104 -7.72 9.99 41.37
CA PHE A 104 -6.81 9.68 40.24
C PHE A 104 -7.48 8.85 39.15
N LYS A 105 -8.24 7.78 39.52
CA LYS A 105 -9.00 6.97 38.57
C LYS A 105 -10.05 7.79 37.82
N ASN A 106 -10.75 8.67 38.53
CA ASN A 106 -11.75 9.57 37.95
C ASN A 106 -11.11 10.58 37.00
N PHE A 107 -9.93 11.08 37.29
CA PHE A 107 -9.17 11.99 36.42
C PHE A 107 -8.77 11.29 35.11
N ILE A 108 -8.24 10.06 35.17
CA ILE A 108 -7.80 9.31 33.99
C ILE A 108 -8.98 8.92 33.11
N ASN A 109 -10.12 8.54 33.74
CA ASN A 109 -11.33 8.11 33.04
C ASN A 109 -12.35 9.25 32.83
N ALA A 110 -11.92 10.50 33.03
CA ALA A 110 -12.76 11.65 32.77
C ALA A 110 -13.28 11.62 31.32
N LYS A 111 -14.56 11.96 31.13
CA LYS A 111 -15.24 11.95 29.84
C LYS A 111 -15.50 13.37 29.37
N THR A 112 -15.34 13.60 28.06
CA THR A 112 -15.75 14.86 27.44
C THR A 112 -17.27 14.98 27.41
N GLN A 113 -17.79 16.19 27.49
CA GLN A 113 -19.23 16.46 27.66
C GLN A 113 -20.08 16.04 26.45
N ILE A 114 -19.55 16.20 25.22
CA ILE A 114 -20.33 15.96 24.00
C ILE A 114 -20.31 14.47 23.61
N ASP A 115 -19.09 13.92 23.54
CA ASP A 115 -18.88 12.60 22.92
C ASP A 115 -18.55 11.50 23.95
N ASN A 116 -18.49 11.81 25.24
CA ASN A 116 -18.07 10.90 26.31
C ASN A 116 -16.71 10.23 26.03
N GLN A 117 -15.79 10.93 25.35
CA GLN A 117 -14.47 10.41 25.05
C GLN A 117 -13.56 10.53 26.26
N THR A 118 -12.79 9.48 26.55
CA THR A 118 -11.71 9.47 27.55
C THR A 118 -10.36 9.79 26.90
N ALA A 119 -9.35 10.08 27.70
CA ALA A 119 -7.97 10.26 27.21
C ALA A 119 -7.47 9.05 26.42
N LEU A 120 -7.88 7.81 26.79
CA LEU A 120 -7.55 6.59 26.08
C LEU A 120 -8.17 6.55 24.66
N HIS A 121 -9.35 7.12 24.45
CA HIS A 121 -9.94 7.24 23.10
C HIS A 121 -9.10 8.16 22.22
N TYR A 122 -8.58 9.28 22.74
CA TYR A 122 -7.68 10.17 22.01
C TYR A 122 -6.35 9.49 21.69
N ALA A 123 -5.74 8.81 22.67
CA ALA A 123 -4.51 8.05 22.46
C ALA A 123 -4.70 6.94 21.41
N SER A 124 -5.85 6.25 21.44
CA SER A 124 -6.21 5.21 20.45
C SER A 124 -6.36 5.77 19.04
N PHE A 125 -7.01 6.92 18.90
CA PHE A 125 -7.14 7.64 17.62
C PHE A 125 -5.79 8.06 17.05
N ARG A 126 -4.86 8.48 17.92
CA ARG A 126 -3.49 8.84 17.55
C ARG A 126 -2.60 7.63 17.32
N GLY A 127 -2.86 6.50 18.00
CA GLY A 127 -2.17 5.23 17.82
C GLY A 127 -0.81 5.11 18.49
N ASN A 128 -0.49 5.99 19.42
CA ASN A 128 0.76 5.95 20.18
C ASN A 128 0.70 4.87 21.27
N ILE A 129 1.34 3.72 21.01
CA ILE A 129 1.28 2.54 21.88
C ILE A 129 1.89 2.81 23.25
N LYS A 130 2.93 3.65 23.34
CA LYS A 130 3.56 4.01 24.63
C LYS A 130 2.58 4.78 25.52
N ILE A 131 1.88 5.76 24.95
CA ILE A 131 0.85 6.52 25.67
C ILE A 131 -0.33 5.62 26.05
N ILE A 132 -0.78 4.75 25.13
CA ILE A 132 -1.85 3.77 25.40
C ILE A 132 -1.48 2.87 26.59
N ASN A 133 -0.27 2.29 26.59
CA ASN A 133 0.22 1.48 27.69
C ASN A 133 0.24 2.25 29.00
N LEU A 134 0.83 3.42 28.97
CA LEU A 134 0.96 4.27 30.16
C LEU A 134 -0.40 4.60 30.78
N LEU A 135 -1.42 4.88 29.95
CA LEU A 135 -2.77 5.12 30.45
C LEU A 135 -3.41 3.87 31.06
N ILE A 136 -3.26 2.71 30.39
CA ILE A 136 -3.85 1.45 30.87
C ILE A 136 -3.18 1.00 32.19
N GLU A 137 -1.86 1.11 32.30
CA GLU A 137 -1.10 0.85 33.53
C GLU A 137 -1.50 1.77 34.69
N ASN A 138 -2.09 2.92 34.35
CA ASN A 138 -2.60 3.92 35.29
C ASN A 138 -4.13 3.90 35.41
N TYR A 139 -4.77 2.74 35.27
CA TYR A 139 -6.21 2.50 35.49
C TYR A 139 -7.15 3.10 34.42
N ALA A 140 -6.70 3.39 33.21
CA ALA A 140 -7.62 3.76 32.14
C ALA A 140 -8.53 2.57 31.78
N ASP A 141 -9.82 2.84 31.70
CA ASP A 141 -10.82 1.83 31.35
C ASP A 141 -10.78 1.50 29.86
N ILE A 142 -10.30 0.31 29.55
CA ILE A 142 -10.20 -0.19 28.18
C ILE A 142 -11.57 -0.50 27.54
N ASN A 143 -12.60 -0.69 28.37
CA ASN A 143 -13.95 -0.98 27.92
C ASN A 143 -14.83 0.28 27.83
N ALA A 144 -14.26 1.46 28.09
CA ALA A 144 -14.98 2.72 27.95
C ALA A 144 -15.56 2.88 26.55
N LEU A 145 -16.79 3.37 26.48
CA LEU A 145 -17.48 3.67 25.21
C LEU A 145 -17.77 5.15 25.12
N THR A 146 -17.70 5.68 23.89
CA THR A 146 -18.17 7.03 23.58
C THR A 146 -19.70 7.08 23.54
N SER A 147 -20.29 8.29 23.43
CA SER A 147 -21.73 8.47 23.27
C SER A 147 -22.33 7.79 22.05
N ASN A 148 -21.54 7.47 21.03
CA ASN A 148 -21.96 6.72 19.84
C ASN A 148 -21.66 5.21 19.95
N GLY A 149 -21.17 4.74 21.10
CA GLY A 149 -20.79 3.34 21.30
C GLY A 149 -19.42 2.96 20.73
N TYR A 150 -18.55 3.92 20.38
CA TYR A 150 -17.21 3.61 19.89
C TYR A 150 -16.30 3.16 21.03
N ASN A 151 -15.66 2.02 20.85
CA ASN A 151 -14.56 1.54 21.70
C ASN A 151 -13.20 1.97 21.13
N MET A 152 -12.12 1.54 21.79
CA MET A 152 -10.74 1.86 21.40
C MET A 152 -10.39 1.41 19.97
N LEU A 153 -10.91 0.26 19.54
CA LEU A 153 -10.66 -0.29 18.20
C LEU A 153 -11.35 0.54 17.10
N HIS A 154 -12.56 1.04 17.37
CA HIS A 154 -13.24 1.98 16.48
C HIS A 154 -12.45 3.28 16.31
N LYS A 155 -11.92 3.82 17.41
CA LYS A 155 -11.12 5.05 17.41
C LYS A 155 -9.79 4.85 16.67
N ALA A 156 -9.10 3.74 16.90
CA ALA A 156 -7.88 3.38 16.19
C ALA A 156 -8.12 3.25 14.67
N ALA A 157 -9.23 2.61 14.28
CA ALA A 157 -9.63 2.46 12.88
C ALA A 157 -9.95 3.82 12.23
N GLN A 158 -10.64 4.70 12.95
CA GLN A 158 -10.96 6.06 12.51
C GLN A 158 -9.72 6.93 12.35
N GLY A 159 -8.70 6.74 13.20
CA GLY A 159 -7.40 7.42 13.14
C GLY A 159 -6.42 6.85 12.10
N ASN A 160 -6.80 5.79 11.37
CA ASN A 160 -5.92 5.05 10.44
C ASN A 160 -4.65 4.50 11.12
N LYS A 161 -4.80 3.91 12.34
CA LYS A 161 -3.70 3.46 13.18
C LYS A 161 -3.66 1.93 13.35
N PRO A 162 -3.06 1.21 12.38
CA PRO A 162 -2.95 -0.25 12.43
C PRO A 162 -2.25 -0.78 13.68
N SER A 163 -1.24 -0.07 14.19
CA SER A 163 -0.51 -0.46 15.39
C SER A 163 -1.46 -0.59 16.60
N ALA A 164 -2.34 0.39 16.80
CA ALA A 164 -3.33 0.35 17.87
C ALA A 164 -4.40 -0.72 17.63
N ILE A 165 -4.85 -0.91 16.36
CA ILE A 165 -5.81 -1.97 16.00
C ILE A 165 -5.26 -3.35 16.39
N VAL A 166 -4.02 -3.65 15.96
CA VAL A 166 -3.34 -4.92 16.28
C VAL A 166 -3.16 -5.05 17.77
N TYR A 167 -2.73 -3.99 18.45
CA TYR A 167 -2.46 -3.97 19.87
C TYR A 167 -3.72 -4.31 20.70
N PHE A 168 -4.82 -3.60 20.46
CA PHE A 168 -6.07 -3.84 21.17
C PHE A 168 -6.68 -5.22 20.88
N ASN A 169 -6.61 -5.68 19.61
CA ASN A 169 -7.14 -6.99 19.27
C ASN A 169 -6.29 -8.14 19.83
N LYS A 170 -4.95 -8.09 19.69
CA LYS A 170 -4.07 -9.20 20.07
C LYS A 170 -3.73 -9.25 21.55
N LYS A 171 -3.53 -8.11 22.20
CA LYS A 171 -3.15 -8.06 23.62
C LYS A 171 -4.36 -8.07 24.55
N TYR A 172 -5.41 -7.33 24.19
CA TYR A 172 -6.59 -7.18 25.04
C TYR A 172 -7.82 -7.92 24.54
N ASN A 173 -7.71 -8.70 23.45
CA ASN A 173 -8.78 -9.50 22.87
C ASN A 173 -10.07 -8.71 22.54
N ILE A 174 -9.95 -7.41 22.23
CA ILE A 174 -11.12 -6.65 21.79
C ILE A 174 -11.57 -7.23 20.45
N SER A 175 -12.84 -7.64 20.39
CA SER A 175 -13.40 -8.27 19.20
C SER A 175 -13.37 -7.32 18.00
N LEU A 176 -12.90 -7.81 16.84
CA LEU A 176 -12.94 -7.08 15.57
C LEU A 176 -14.38 -6.78 15.12
N GLU A 177 -15.33 -7.60 15.55
CA GLU A 177 -16.76 -7.49 15.21
C GLU A 177 -17.55 -6.63 16.21
N SER A 178 -16.89 -6.05 17.23
CA SER A 178 -17.53 -5.08 18.12
C SER A 178 -18.20 -3.97 17.30
N THR A 179 -19.43 -3.64 17.66
CA THR A 179 -20.25 -2.65 16.94
C THR A 179 -20.59 -1.47 17.81
N ASP A 180 -20.83 -0.34 17.16
CA ASP A 180 -21.38 0.87 17.75
C ASP A 180 -22.92 0.80 17.86
N GLU A 181 -23.59 1.88 18.26
CA GLU A 181 -25.05 1.97 18.37
C GLU A 181 -25.80 1.78 17.04
N ASN A 182 -25.10 1.97 15.91
CA ASN A 182 -25.62 1.76 14.55
C ASN A 182 -25.22 0.40 13.97
N LEU A 183 -24.71 -0.51 14.77
CA LEU A 183 -24.16 -1.81 14.37
C LEU A 183 -22.98 -1.68 13.37
N MET A 184 -22.32 -0.53 13.35
CA MET A 184 -21.11 -0.34 12.56
C MET A 184 -19.90 -0.86 13.34
N ASN A 185 -19.11 -1.72 12.71
CA ASN A 185 -17.82 -2.14 13.25
C ASN A 185 -16.66 -1.25 12.73
N ALA A 186 -15.46 -1.51 13.22
CA ALA A 186 -14.26 -0.76 12.86
C ALA A 186 -14.00 -0.73 11.33
N LEU A 187 -14.35 -1.81 10.59
CA LEU A 187 -14.18 -1.87 9.13
C LEU A 187 -15.14 -0.93 8.39
N HIS A 188 -16.39 -0.81 8.87
CA HIS A 188 -17.36 0.14 8.31
C HIS A 188 -16.84 1.58 8.44
N LEU A 189 -16.35 1.94 9.64
CA LEU A 189 -15.80 3.28 9.91
C LEU A 189 -14.54 3.56 9.07
N ALA A 190 -13.63 2.60 9.00
CA ALA A 190 -12.42 2.73 8.18
C ALA A 190 -12.77 2.90 6.69
N ALA A 191 -13.72 2.12 6.18
CA ALA A 191 -14.17 2.23 4.79
C ALA A 191 -14.93 3.54 4.50
N PHE A 192 -15.71 4.04 5.46
CA PHE A 192 -16.42 5.32 5.35
C PHE A 192 -15.45 6.51 5.31
N ASN A 193 -14.41 6.50 6.17
CA ASN A 193 -13.44 7.59 6.31
C ASN A 193 -12.26 7.51 5.32
N GLY A 194 -12.14 6.45 4.52
CA GLY A 194 -11.05 6.32 3.55
C GLY A 194 -9.72 5.85 4.16
N MET A 195 -9.75 5.12 5.26
CA MET A 195 -8.58 4.72 6.04
C MET A 195 -7.95 3.43 5.50
N ASP A 196 -7.16 3.55 4.42
CA ASP A 196 -6.62 2.43 3.64
C ASP A 196 -5.84 1.42 4.51
N ASN A 197 -4.94 1.89 5.39
CA ASN A 197 -4.13 1.02 6.23
C ASN A 197 -4.99 0.26 7.24
N SER A 198 -5.93 0.93 7.91
CA SER A 198 -6.86 0.29 8.84
C SER A 198 -7.68 -0.80 8.16
N VAL A 199 -8.20 -0.56 6.95
CA VAL A 199 -8.93 -1.57 6.17
C VAL A 199 -8.06 -2.79 5.89
N ILE A 200 -6.81 -2.58 5.44
CA ILE A 200 -5.89 -3.67 5.11
C ILE A 200 -5.61 -4.54 6.33
N TYR A 201 -5.33 -3.92 7.47
CA TYR A 201 -4.99 -4.66 8.70
C TYR A 201 -6.21 -5.34 9.33
N LEU A 202 -7.37 -4.70 9.39
CA LEU A 202 -8.61 -5.33 9.83
C LEU A 202 -8.94 -6.57 8.99
N LEU A 203 -8.83 -6.47 7.65
CA LEU A 203 -9.03 -7.62 6.76
C LEU A 203 -7.96 -8.70 6.92
N SER A 204 -6.72 -8.34 7.26
CA SER A 204 -5.65 -9.32 7.53
C SER A 204 -5.84 -10.05 8.85
N LEU A 205 -6.44 -9.41 9.83
CA LEU A 205 -6.80 -9.98 11.12
C LEU A 205 -8.03 -10.91 11.05
N GLY A 206 -8.72 -10.92 9.89
CA GLY A 206 -9.81 -11.87 9.63
C GLY A 206 -11.22 -11.34 9.85
N ILE A 207 -11.42 -10.02 9.96
CA ILE A 207 -12.77 -9.46 10.05
C ILE A 207 -13.61 -9.84 8.82
N ASN A 208 -14.86 -10.20 9.02
CA ASN A 208 -15.78 -10.51 7.92
C ASN A 208 -16.16 -9.21 7.16
N PRO A 209 -15.81 -9.06 5.85
CA PRO A 209 -16.10 -7.86 5.08
C PRO A 209 -17.59 -7.68 4.73
N ASN A 210 -18.42 -8.71 4.96
CA ASN A 210 -19.83 -8.77 4.55
C ASN A 210 -20.80 -8.50 5.71
N LEU A 211 -20.30 -8.13 6.89
CA LEU A 211 -21.14 -7.72 7.99
C LEU A 211 -21.96 -6.48 7.61
N LYS A 212 -23.21 -6.47 8.03
CA LYS A 212 -24.16 -5.39 7.78
C LYS A 212 -24.35 -4.52 9.02
N ASP A 213 -24.45 -3.23 8.81
CA ASP A 213 -24.88 -2.30 9.84
C ASP A 213 -26.41 -2.30 10.02
N LYS A 214 -26.92 -1.41 10.87
CA LYS A 214 -28.36 -1.23 11.16
C LYS A 214 -29.19 -0.92 9.91
N PHE A 215 -28.58 -0.37 8.87
CA PHE A 215 -29.24 0.00 7.62
C PHE A 215 -29.05 -1.05 6.51
N GLY A 216 -28.30 -2.12 6.78
CA GLY A 216 -27.94 -3.15 5.80
C GLY A 216 -26.73 -2.79 4.94
N TYR A 217 -26.02 -1.69 5.25
CA TYR A 217 -24.79 -1.34 4.54
C TYR A 217 -23.64 -2.22 5.01
N THR A 218 -22.82 -2.69 4.06
CA THR A 218 -21.51 -3.28 4.32
C THR A 218 -20.40 -2.24 4.16
N ALA A 219 -19.19 -2.57 4.56
CA ALA A 219 -18.03 -1.71 4.34
C ALA A 219 -17.85 -1.34 2.86
N LEU A 220 -18.20 -2.25 1.93
CA LEU A 220 -18.15 -2.00 0.48
C LEU A 220 -19.16 -0.93 0.04
N HIS A 221 -20.37 -0.91 0.61
CA HIS A 221 -21.34 0.16 0.34
C HIS A 221 -20.79 1.53 0.71
N TYR A 222 -20.16 1.64 1.89
CA TYR A 222 -19.56 2.90 2.35
C TYR A 222 -18.39 3.34 1.47
N ALA A 223 -17.50 2.42 1.11
CA ALA A 223 -16.38 2.70 0.22
C ALA A 223 -16.87 3.20 -1.17
N VAL A 224 -17.92 2.59 -1.73
CA VAL A 224 -18.54 3.02 -3.00
C VAL A 224 -19.21 4.38 -2.86
N LYS A 225 -19.97 4.60 -1.77
CA LYS A 225 -20.65 5.87 -1.49
C LYS A 225 -19.65 7.04 -1.45
N LYS A 226 -18.49 6.81 -0.82
CA LYS A 226 -17.41 7.81 -0.67
C LYS A 226 -16.38 7.80 -1.80
N SER A 227 -16.48 6.89 -2.76
CA SER A 227 -15.55 6.76 -3.90
C SER A 227 -14.11 6.41 -3.53
N HIS A 228 -13.91 5.65 -2.47
CA HIS A 228 -12.58 5.19 -2.05
C HIS A 228 -12.11 3.99 -2.88
N ILE A 229 -11.58 4.26 -4.08
CA ILE A 229 -11.21 3.24 -5.09
C ILE A 229 -10.25 2.18 -4.55
N ARG A 230 -9.23 2.58 -3.78
CA ARG A 230 -8.26 1.64 -3.20
C ARG A 230 -8.92 0.67 -2.24
N ILE A 231 -9.80 1.17 -1.36
CA ILE A 231 -10.56 0.37 -0.39
C ILE A 231 -11.51 -0.58 -1.10
N ILE A 232 -12.25 -0.12 -2.12
CA ILE A 232 -13.13 -0.97 -2.93
C ILE A 232 -12.36 -2.17 -3.48
N LYS A 233 -11.19 -1.94 -4.10
CA LYS A 233 -10.34 -3.00 -4.63
C LYS A 233 -9.89 -3.97 -3.53
N LYS A 234 -9.49 -3.48 -2.36
CA LYS A 234 -9.04 -4.31 -1.23
C LYS A 234 -10.17 -5.15 -0.63
N LEU A 235 -11.35 -4.58 -0.43
CA LEU A 235 -12.53 -5.28 0.05
C LEU A 235 -12.92 -6.42 -0.91
N LEU A 236 -12.99 -6.16 -2.22
CA LEU A 236 -13.30 -7.18 -3.23
C LEU A 236 -12.24 -8.30 -3.27
N GLN A 237 -10.96 -7.95 -3.15
CA GLN A 237 -9.86 -8.93 -3.06
C GLN A 237 -9.98 -9.86 -1.84
N LYS A 238 -10.62 -9.39 -0.78
CA LYS A 238 -10.83 -10.13 0.47
C LYS A 238 -12.21 -10.74 0.59
N GLY A 239 -12.97 -10.80 -0.50
CA GLY A 239 -14.24 -11.52 -0.58
C GLY A 239 -15.45 -10.69 -0.16
N ALA A 240 -15.36 -9.35 -0.21
CA ALA A 240 -16.56 -8.53 -0.08
C ALA A 240 -17.52 -8.81 -1.23
N ASP A 241 -18.76 -9.10 -0.88
CA ASP A 241 -19.82 -9.38 -1.83
C ASP A 241 -20.42 -8.06 -2.36
N LYS A 242 -20.37 -7.88 -3.67
CA LYS A 242 -20.86 -6.69 -4.36
C LYS A 242 -22.37 -6.70 -4.62
N ASP A 243 -23.01 -7.84 -4.39
CA ASP A 243 -24.41 -8.08 -4.71
C ASP A 243 -25.29 -8.06 -3.43
N ILE A 244 -24.72 -7.80 -2.25
CA ILE A 244 -25.48 -7.59 -0.99
C ILE A 244 -26.33 -6.34 -1.10
N GLU A 245 -27.63 -6.47 -0.75
CA GLU A 245 -28.60 -5.36 -0.73
C GLU A 245 -28.68 -4.68 0.64
N GLU A 246 -28.78 -3.34 0.64
CA GLU A 246 -29.17 -2.57 1.83
C GLU A 246 -30.68 -2.70 2.11
N TYR A 247 -31.13 -2.36 3.32
CA TYR A 247 -32.49 -2.70 3.75
C TYR A 247 -33.58 -1.81 3.13
N LYS A 248 -33.33 -0.51 2.96
CA LYS A 248 -34.38 0.47 2.61
C LYS A 248 -34.70 0.50 1.12
N THR A 249 -33.70 0.66 0.25
CA THR A 249 -33.92 0.84 -1.20
C THR A 249 -33.47 -0.38 -2.01
N LYS A 250 -32.99 -1.44 -1.33
CA LYS A 250 -32.48 -2.68 -1.94
C LYS A 250 -31.33 -2.44 -2.93
N LYS A 251 -30.59 -1.36 -2.75
CA LYS A 251 -29.46 -1.04 -3.60
C LYS A 251 -28.24 -1.87 -3.20
N THR A 252 -27.60 -2.46 -4.19
CA THR A 252 -26.31 -3.12 -4.04
C THR A 252 -25.16 -2.10 -4.22
N PRO A 253 -23.93 -2.41 -3.78
CA PRO A 253 -22.74 -1.59 -4.08
C PRO A 253 -22.60 -1.28 -5.57
N VAL A 254 -22.89 -2.24 -6.45
CA VAL A 254 -22.85 -2.07 -7.91
C VAL A 254 -23.88 -1.02 -8.37
N MET A 255 -25.11 -1.11 -7.88
CA MET A 255 -26.17 -0.13 -8.22
C MET A 255 -25.83 1.28 -7.75
N MET A 256 -25.18 1.40 -6.58
CA MET A 256 -24.70 2.69 -6.06
C MET A 256 -23.57 3.29 -6.89
N ALA A 257 -22.83 2.47 -7.63
CA ALA A 257 -21.75 2.89 -8.53
C ALA A 257 -22.24 3.38 -9.89
N LYS A 258 -23.56 3.32 -10.22
CA LYS A 258 -24.12 3.60 -11.57
C LYS A 258 -23.63 4.91 -12.18
N ASN A 259 -23.48 5.97 -11.38
CA ASN A 259 -23.02 7.29 -11.83
C ASN A 259 -21.50 7.52 -11.62
N LYS A 260 -20.74 6.45 -11.38
CA LYS A 260 -19.28 6.49 -11.09
C LYS A 260 -18.56 5.53 -12.03
N PRO A 261 -18.22 5.95 -13.26
CA PRO A 261 -17.71 5.05 -14.31
C PRO A 261 -16.43 4.31 -13.89
N GLU A 262 -15.52 4.98 -13.17
CA GLU A 262 -14.29 4.36 -12.66
C GLU A 262 -14.55 3.21 -11.68
N ILE A 263 -15.56 3.34 -10.83
CA ILE A 263 -15.94 2.31 -9.86
C ILE A 263 -16.72 1.20 -10.56
N LEU A 264 -17.60 1.56 -11.51
CA LEU A 264 -18.35 0.59 -12.29
C LEU A 264 -17.43 -0.34 -13.08
N GLU A 265 -16.34 0.21 -13.63
CA GLU A 265 -15.31 -0.57 -14.32
C GLU A 265 -14.65 -1.63 -13.41
N ILE A 266 -14.47 -1.33 -12.11
CA ILE A 266 -13.95 -2.29 -11.13
C ILE A 266 -14.92 -3.48 -10.94
N PHE A 267 -16.22 -3.21 -10.99
CA PHE A 267 -17.26 -4.24 -10.84
C PHE A 267 -17.55 -5.02 -12.12
N ARG A 268 -17.13 -4.50 -13.29
CA ARG A 268 -17.36 -5.13 -14.59
C ARG A 268 -16.73 -6.52 -14.64
N LYS A 269 -17.50 -7.51 -15.08
CA LYS A 269 -16.95 -8.83 -15.41
C LYS A 269 -16.09 -8.70 -16.65
N LYS A 270 -14.83 -9.04 -16.54
CA LYS A 270 -13.91 -9.02 -17.68
C LYS A 270 -14.27 -10.10 -18.68
N GLY A 271 -14.19 -9.77 -19.98
CA GLY A 271 -14.37 -10.72 -21.06
C GLY A 271 -13.29 -11.81 -21.05
N VAL A 272 -13.51 -12.89 -21.81
CA VAL A 272 -12.58 -14.03 -21.89
C VAL A 272 -11.20 -13.56 -22.36
N CYS A 273 -11.12 -12.75 -23.42
CA CYS A 273 -9.87 -12.23 -23.95
C CYS A 273 -9.16 -11.32 -22.93
N GLU A 274 -9.91 -10.48 -22.21
CA GLU A 274 -9.37 -9.58 -21.20
C GLU A 274 -8.81 -10.33 -19.98
N LYS A 275 -9.46 -11.45 -19.59
CA LYS A 275 -8.96 -12.36 -18.54
C LYS A 275 -7.70 -13.10 -18.97
N LEU A 276 -7.63 -13.52 -20.24
CA LEU A 276 -6.49 -14.23 -20.80
C LEU A 276 -5.27 -13.33 -20.98
N PHE A 277 -5.46 -12.07 -21.40
CA PHE A 277 -4.35 -11.23 -21.85
C PHE A 277 -3.96 -10.11 -20.88
N PHE A 278 -4.88 -9.61 -20.01
CA PHE A 278 -4.56 -8.39 -19.25
C PHE A 278 -4.54 -8.53 -17.73
N LYS A 279 -5.62 -8.88 -17.08
CA LYS A 279 -5.65 -9.03 -15.60
C LYS A 279 -6.85 -9.91 -15.19
N PRO A 280 -6.68 -10.84 -14.24
CA PRO A 280 -7.80 -11.60 -13.69
C PRO A 280 -8.77 -10.71 -12.93
N ASP A 281 -10.00 -11.19 -12.71
CA ASP A 281 -10.99 -10.53 -11.87
C ASP A 281 -10.47 -10.36 -10.45
N ILE A 282 -10.70 -9.18 -9.87
CA ILE A 282 -10.22 -8.81 -8.53
C ILE A 282 -10.84 -9.73 -7.45
N SER A 283 -12.06 -10.23 -7.68
CA SER A 283 -12.83 -11.03 -6.73
C SER A 283 -12.55 -12.53 -6.75
N GLN A 284 -11.84 -13.04 -7.75
CA GLN A 284 -11.52 -14.46 -7.79
C GLN A 284 -10.21 -14.72 -7.04
N LYS A 285 -10.27 -15.57 -6.01
CA LYS A 285 -9.14 -16.42 -5.61
C LYS A 285 -8.82 -17.33 -6.81
N THR A 286 -8.25 -16.75 -7.85
CA THR A 286 -7.66 -17.57 -8.90
C THR A 286 -6.49 -18.28 -8.25
N LEU A 287 -6.74 -19.54 -7.85
CA LEU A 287 -5.65 -20.48 -7.72
C LEU A 287 -4.70 -20.17 -8.88
N CYS A 288 -3.41 -20.07 -8.57
CA CYS A 288 -2.37 -19.99 -9.58
C CYS A 288 -2.61 -21.15 -10.55
N SER A 289 -3.43 -20.90 -11.56
CA SER A 289 -3.84 -21.93 -12.49
C SER A 289 -2.68 -22.04 -13.47
N ASN A 290 -1.91 -23.12 -13.37
CA ASN A 290 -0.91 -23.51 -14.37
C ASN A 290 -1.50 -23.61 -15.78
N LYS A 291 -2.83 -23.45 -15.93
CA LYS A 291 -3.54 -23.52 -17.21
C LYS A 291 -3.04 -22.51 -18.24
N ASN A 292 -2.79 -21.27 -17.84
CA ASN A 292 -2.29 -20.25 -18.77
C ASN A 292 -0.85 -20.54 -19.19
N MET A 293 -0.04 -21.03 -18.25
CA MET A 293 1.32 -21.48 -18.53
C MET A 293 1.34 -22.65 -19.51
N ILE A 294 0.51 -23.66 -19.27
CA ILE A 294 0.35 -24.82 -20.18
C ILE A 294 -0.15 -24.37 -21.54
N LEU A 295 -1.17 -23.52 -21.58
CA LEU A 295 -1.71 -22.97 -22.83
C LEU A 295 -0.65 -22.23 -23.64
N PHE A 296 0.17 -21.40 -22.98
CA PHE A 296 1.27 -20.67 -23.60
C PHE A 296 2.29 -21.63 -24.24
N ILE A 297 2.74 -22.65 -23.49
CA ILE A 297 3.69 -23.65 -23.97
C ILE A 297 3.11 -24.42 -25.16
N LEU A 298 1.86 -24.90 -25.06
CA LEU A 298 1.20 -25.67 -26.12
C LEU A 298 1.05 -24.86 -27.40
N LEU A 299 0.62 -23.60 -27.32
CA LEU A 299 0.47 -22.75 -28.51
C LEU A 299 1.82 -22.48 -29.20
N HIS A 300 2.87 -22.16 -28.42
CA HIS A 300 4.21 -21.98 -28.99
C HIS A 300 4.78 -23.28 -29.57
N LEU A 301 4.52 -24.40 -28.92
CA LEU A 301 4.95 -25.71 -29.43
C LEU A 301 4.24 -26.06 -30.73
N ILE A 302 2.94 -25.79 -30.85
CA ILE A 302 2.18 -26.01 -32.09
C ILE A 302 2.75 -25.16 -33.23
N ILE A 303 2.97 -23.84 -32.98
CA ILE A 303 3.56 -22.96 -33.99
C ILE A 303 4.96 -23.42 -34.37
N PHE A 304 5.79 -23.75 -33.37
CA PHE A 304 7.14 -24.28 -33.60
C PHE A 304 7.14 -25.55 -34.45
N CYS A 305 6.34 -26.55 -34.08
CA CYS A 305 6.26 -27.83 -34.84
C CYS A 305 5.80 -27.59 -36.28
N PHE A 306 4.77 -26.76 -36.47
CA PHE A 306 4.28 -26.46 -37.80
C PHE A 306 5.35 -25.75 -38.66
N VAL A 307 5.94 -24.70 -38.18
CA VAL A 307 6.97 -23.96 -38.94
C VAL A 307 8.19 -24.84 -39.18
N PHE A 308 8.68 -25.55 -38.17
CA PHE A 308 9.89 -26.37 -38.26
C PHE A 308 9.73 -27.59 -39.17
N PHE A 309 8.61 -28.32 -39.08
CA PHE A 309 8.41 -29.56 -39.83
C PHE A 309 7.75 -29.37 -41.20
N ILE A 310 7.00 -28.27 -41.39
CA ILE A 310 6.24 -28.07 -42.63
C ILE A 310 6.83 -26.94 -43.49
N ILE A 311 7.14 -25.78 -42.89
CA ILE A 311 7.59 -24.60 -43.66
C ILE A 311 9.11 -24.58 -43.86
N VAL A 312 9.89 -24.86 -42.81
CA VAL A 312 11.36 -24.79 -42.89
C VAL A 312 11.98 -25.72 -43.92
N PRO A 313 11.49 -26.96 -44.14
CA PRO A 313 12.03 -27.85 -45.19
C PRO A 313 11.93 -27.28 -46.61
N ASP A 314 10.92 -26.45 -46.89
CA ASP A 314 10.73 -25.86 -48.21
C ASP A 314 11.81 -24.84 -48.61
N PHE A 315 12.57 -24.32 -47.63
CA PHE A 315 13.72 -23.45 -47.90
C PHE A 315 14.96 -24.23 -48.36
N ASN A 316 14.98 -25.55 -48.18
CA ASN A 316 16.10 -26.46 -48.55
C ASN A 316 17.48 -25.92 -48.09
N ASN A 317 17.54 -25.30 -46.93
CA ASN A 317 18.72 -24.65 -46.38
C ASN A 317 18.93 -25.08 -44.91
N ILE A 318 19.94 -25.90 -44.67
CA ILE A 318 20.28 -26.42 -43.34
C ILE A 318 20.61 -25.31 -42.36
N ALA A 319 21.34 -24.25 -42.81
CA ALA A 319 21.69 -23.13 -41.93
C ALA A 319 20.46 -22.38 -41.44
N PHE A 320 19.45 -22.21 -42.31
CA PHE A 320 18.17 -21.62 -41.96
C PHE A 320 17.42 -22.48 -40.94
N SER A 321 17.37 -23.80 -41.15
CA SER A 321 16.74 -24.74 -40.22
C SER A 321 17.38 -24.72 -38.82
N ILE A 322 18.70 -24.72 -38.78
CA ILE A 322 19.46 -24.62 -37.51
C ILE A 322 19.21 -23.26 -36.83
N SER A 323 19.24 -22.16 -37.59
CA SER A 323 18.99 -20.82 -37.06
C SER A 323 17.59 -20.71 -36.45
N TYR A 324 16.56 -21.24 -37.12
CA TYR A 324 15.19 -21.28 -36.62
C TYR A 324 15.07 -22.08 -35.31
N LEU A 325 15.70 -23.27 -35.29
CA LEU A 325 15.74 -24.12 -34.09
C LEU A 325 16.38 -23.42 -32.91
N VAL A 326 17.51 -22.73 -33.10
CA VAL A 326 18.24 -21.99 -32.07
C VAL A 326 17.40 -20.80 -31.55
N ILE A 327 16.85 -20.00 -32.46
CA ILE A 327 16.02 -18.83 -32.09
C ILE A 327 14.79 -19.27 -31.30
N SER A 328 14.03 -20.23 -31.80
CA SER A 328 12.83 -20.72 -31.14
C SER A 328 13.14 -21.48 -29.86
N GLY A 329 14.22 -22.28 -29.82
CA GLY A 329 14.69 -22.96 -28.62
C GLY A 329 15.10 -21.99 -27.48
N LEU A 330 15.70 -20.85 -27.86
CA LEU A 330 16.07 -19.83 -26.89
C LEU A 330 14.84 -19.17 -26.22
N VAL A 331 13.73 -19.01 -26.94
CA VAL A 331 12.47 -18.53 -26.34
C VAL A 331 12.01 -19.47 -25.23
N PHE A 332 12.02 -20.79 -25.48
CA PHE A 332 11.65 -21.78 -24.46
C PHE A 332 12.63 -21.76 -23.27
N LEU A 333 13.93 -21.67 -23.54
CA LEU A 333 14.95 -21.60 -22.50
C LEU A 333 14.74 -20.38 -21.60
N LEU A 334 14.60 -19.19 -22.18
CA LEU A 334 14.33 -17.95 -21.43
C LEU A 334 13.02 -18.03 -20.65
N TYR A 335 11.98 -18.63 -21.24
CA TYR A 335 10.71 -18.86 -20.57
C TYR A 335 10.87 -19.71 -19.30
N PHE A 336 11.57 -20.85 -19.39
CA PHE A 336 11.78 -21.73 -18.25
C PHE A 336 12.67 -21.05 -17.17
N ILE A 337 13.75 -20.40 -17.57
CA ILE A 337 14.60 -19.65 -16.63
C ILE A 337 13.77 -18.62 -15.88
N LEU A 338 12.94 -17.86 -16.59
CA LEU A 338 12.09 -16.82 -15.99
C LEU A 338 11.03 -17.42 -15.05
N SER A 339 10.40 -18.54 -15.45
CA SER A 339 9.36 -19.20 -14.64
C SER A 339 9.87 -19.69 -13.29
N PHE A 340 11.14 -20.09 -13.20
CA PHE A 340 11.77 -20.60 -11.98
C PHE A 340 12.70 -19.58 -11.31
N SER A 341 12.88 -18.40 -11.88
CA SER A 341 13.72 -17.36 -11.29
C SER A 341 13.14 -16.81 -9.98
N ASN A 342 14.03 -16.41 -9.06
CA ASN A 342 13.62 -15.70 -7.85
C ASN A 342 13.31 -14.22 -8.20
N PRO A 343 12.06 -13.74 -8.03
CA PRO A 343 11.73 -12.35 -8.36
C PRO A 343 12.25 -11.32 -7.34
N GLY A 344 12.90 -11.76 -6.25
CA GLY A 344 13.30 -10.93 -5.12
C GLY A 344 12.34 -11.11 -3.94
N PHE A 345 12.03 -12.36 -3.57
CA PHE A 345 11.24 -12.64 -2.37
C PHE A 345 11.97 -12.17 -1.12
N ILE A 346 11.26 -11.37 -0.30
CA ILE A 346 11.80 -10.86 0.95
C ILE A 346 11.54 -11.90 2.06
N VAL A 347 12.55 -12.17 2.88
CA VAL A 347 12.48 -13.15 3.96
C VAL A 347 11.79 -12.56 5.20
N GLN A 348 10.97 -13.36 5.86
CA GLN A 348 10.27 -12.99 7.10
C GLN A 348 11.28 -12.71 8.25
N GLN A 349 11.07 -11.61 8.98
CA GLN A 349 11.93 -11.17 10.09
C GLN A 349 11.25 -11.20 11.47
N TYR A 350 9.92 -11.13 11.54
CA TYR A 350 9.16 -11.02 12.79
C TYR A 350 8.21 -12.20 12.99
N LYS A 351 7.91 -12.52 14.26
CA LYS A 351 7.00 -13.63 14.59
C LYS A 351 5.54 -13.25 14.40
N ASP A 352 5.15 -12.05 14.82
CA ASP A 352 3.79 -11.55 14.73
C ASP A 352 3.72 -10.01 14.73
N LEU A 353 2.53 -9.47 14.46
CA LEU A 353 2.29 -8.02 14.42
C LEU A 353 2.27 -7.38 15.81
N LEU A 354 1.96 -8.14 16.85
CA LEU A 354 1.94 -7.61 18.21
C LEU A 354 3.36 -7.28 18.68
N SER A 355 4.32 -8.15 18.42
CA SER A 355 5.72 -7.91 18.77
C SER A 355 6.31 -6.67 18.09
N ILE A 356 5.85 -6.34 16.88
CA ILE A 356 6.22 -5.13 16.16
C ILE A 356 5.63 -3.89 16.86
N ALA A 357 4.33 -3.94 17.18
CA ALA A 357 3.64 -2.84 17.85
C ALA A 357 4.22 -2.56 19.26
N GLU A 358 4.52 -3.61 20.04
CA GLU A 358 5.10 -3.48 21.39
C GLU A 358 6.50 -2.89 21.41
N LYS A 359 7.29 -3.10 20.35
CA LYS A 359 8.60 -2.45 20.17
C LYS A 359 8.47 -0.95 19.81
N GLY A 360 7.25 -0.47 19.57
CA GLY A 360 7.00 0.91 19.17
C GLY A 360 7.30 1.19 17.70
N GLU A 361 7.49 0.14 16.88
CA GLU A 361 7.62 0.29 15.44
C GLU A 361 6.24 0.50 14.80
N GLU A 362 6.18 1.32 13.75
CA GLU A 362 4.95 1.52 12.99
C GLU A 362 4.60 0.26 12.21
N VAL A 363 3.51 -0.39 12.61
CA VAL A 363 3.04 -1.65 12.01
C VAL A 363 2.72 -1.47 10.52
N GLU A 364 2.31 -0.28 10.09
CA GLU A 364 2.06 0.05 8.68
C GLU A 364 3.27 -0.11 7.76
N ASN A 365 4.48 -0.03 8.33
CA ASN A 365 5.73 -0.26 7.61
C ASN A 365 6.00 -1.76 7.36
N PHE A 366 5.13 -2.64 7.86
CA PHE A 366 5.25 -4.08 7.70
C PHE A 366 4.12 -4.64 6.84
N CYS A 367 4.38 -5.79 6.23
CA CYS A 367 3.33 -6.55 5.55
C CYS A 367 2.52 -7.33 6.59
N PRO A 368 1.18 -7.15 6.67
CA PRO A 368 0.37 -7.85 7.66
C PRO A 368 0.26 -9.36 7.42
N TYR A 369 0.66 -9.85 6.23
CA TYR A 369 0.61 -11.27 5.85
C TYR A 369 1.94 -11.98 6.01
N CYS A 370 3.04 -11.31 5.67
CA CYS A 370 4.38 -11.88 5.66
C CYS A 370 5.21 -11.49 6.88
N LEU A 371 4.77 -10.50 7.67
CA LEU A 371 5.44 -9.99 8.86
C LEU A 371 6.88 -9.50 8.58
N ILE A 372 7.08 -8.92 7.42
CA ILE A 372 8.35 -8.36 6.97
C ILE A 372 8.25 -6.85 6.84
N ARG A 373 9.35 -6.16 7.09
CA ARG A 373 9.44 -4.72 6.83
C ARG A 373 9.37 -4.46 5.33
N LYS A 374 8.44 -3.57 4.94
CA LYS A 374 8.29 -3.17 3.53
C LYS A 374 9.46 -2.28 3.13
N THR A 375 10.04 -2.55 1.99
CA THR A 375 10.85 -1.57 1.27
C THR A 375 9.93 -0.63 0.49
N TYR A 376 10.44 0.50 0.03
CA TYR A 376 9.66 1.55 -0.64
C TYR A 376 8.74 1.02 -1.76
N ARG A 377 9.19 0.02 -2.52
CA ARG A 377 8.47 -0.54 -3.69
C ARG A 377 8.08 -2.00 -3.51
N SER A 378 8.19 -2.54 -2.29
CA SER A 378 7.78 -3.92 -2.04
C SER A 378 6.26 -4.05 -1.91
N LEU A 379 5.71 -5.10 -2.52
CA LEU A 379 4.30 -5.44 -2.40
C LEU A 379 4.09 -6.92 -2.11
N HIS A 380 3.01 -7.23 -1.38
CA HIS A 380 2.57 -8.59 -1.14
C HIS A 380 1.79 -9.12 -2.35
N CYS A 381 2.30 -10.16 -2.98
CA CYS A 381 1.59 -10.87 -4.05
C CYS A 381 0.55 -11.80 -3.43
N LEU A 382 -0.73 -11.55 -3.68
CA LEU A 382 -1.83 -12.38 -3.17
C LEU A 382 -1.87 -13.79 -3.79
N ILE A 383 -1.21 -14.01 -4.93
CA ILE A 383 -1.16 -15.30 -5.61
C ILE A 383 -0.02 -16.15 -5.05
N CYS A 384 1.20 -15.59 -4.99
CA CYS A 384 2.37 -16.27 -4.43
C CYS A 384 2.38 -16.30 -2.90
N GLN A 385 1.53 -15.51 -2.22
CA GLN A 385 1.48 -15.33 -0.77
C GLN A 385 2.83 -14.91 -0.16
N LYS A 386 3.61 -14.13 -0.91
CA LYS A 386 4.94 -13.64 -0.55
C LYS A 386 5.09 -12.16 -0.92
N CYS A 387 5.92 -11.44 -0.17
CA CYS A 387 6.34 -10.10 -0.56
C CYS A 387 7.51 -10.17 -1.53
N VAL A 388 7.47 -9.28 -2.51
CA VAL A 388 8.48 -9.17 -3.55
C VAL A 388 9.04 -7.76 -3.54
N ASP A 389 10.34 -7.63 -3.58
CA ASP A 389 11.05 -6.35 -3.67
C ASP A 389 10.91 -5.78 -5.09
N ASP A 390 10.70 -4.46 -5.19
CA ASP A 390 10.40 -3.76 -6.46
C ASP A 390 9.36 -4.49 -7.32
N PHE A 391 8.24 -4.88 -6.67
CA PHE A 391 7.18 -5.67 -7.30
C PHE A 391 6.55 -4.94 -8.48
N ASP A 392 6.61 -5.54 -9.66
CA ASP A 392 5.94 -5.04 -10.86
C ASP A 392 4.55 -5.67 -11.01
N HIS A 393 4.49 -6.97 -11.23
CA HIS A 393 3.24 -7.73 -11.32
C HIS A 393 3.46 -9.23 -11.10
N HIS A 394 2.37 -9.97 -10.90
CA HIS A 394 2.37 -11.43 -11.06
C HIS A 394 2.03 -11.77 -12.51
N CYS A 395 2.97 -12.37 -13.22
CA CYS A 395 2.80 -12.75 -14.61
C CYS A 395 2.13 -14.12 -14.73
N PHE A 396 0.86 -14.14 -15.13
CA PHE A 396 0.07 -15.38 -15.26
C PHE A 396 0.58 -16.30 -16.36
N TRP A 397 1.21 -15.73 -17.40
CA TRP A 397 1.76 -16.51 -18.52
C TRP A 397 3.01 -17.27 -18.13
N VAL A 398 3.83 -16.69 -17.28
CA VAL A 398 5.07 -17.25 -16.75
C VAL A 398 4.84 -18.06 -15.46
N GLY A 399 3.70 -17.81 -14.78
CA GLY A 399 3.38 -18.42 -13.49
C GLY A 399 4.26 -17.92 -12.34
N ASN A 400 4.90 -16.75 -12.48
CA ASN A 400 5.82 -16.18 -11.51
C ASN A 400 5.59 -14.68 -11.31
N CYS A 401 6.06 -14.14 -10.17
CA CYS A 401 6.13 -12.70 -9.96
C CYS A 401 7.29 -12.10 -10.75
N ILE A 402 7.12 -10.86 -11.19
CA ILE A 402 8.16 -10.02 -11.75
C ILE A 402 8.49 -8.94 -10.72
N GLY A 403 9.76 -8.87 -10.35
CA GLY A 403 10.29 -7.97 -9.33
C GLY A 403 11.77 -7.67 -9.56
N LYS A 404 12.43 -7.11 -8.56
CA LYS A 404 13.80 -6.59 -8.65
C LYS A 404 14.79 -7.50 -9.36
N ASN A 405 14.78 -8.80 -9.02
CA ASN A 405 15.84 -9.71 -9.45
C ASN A 405 15.61 -10.29 -10.85
N ASN A 406 14.37 -10.34 -11.34
CA ASN A 406 14.06 -10.96 -12.63
C ASN A 406 13.39 -10.00 -13.64
N TYR A 407 13.26 -8.73 -13.32
CA TYR A 407 12.68 -7.73 -14.23
C TYR A 407 13.45 -7.61 -15.55
N THR A 408 14.77 -7.54 -15.49
CA THR A 408 15.62 -7.45 -16.69
C THR A 408 15.49 -8.70 -17.55
N LEU A 409 15.49 -9.89 -16.94
CA LEU A 409 15.28 -11.14 -17.64
C LEU A 409 13.90 -11.20 -18.31
N PHE A 410 12.86 -10.72 -17.61
CA PHE A 410 11.51 -10.61 -18.17
C PHE A 410 11.47 -9.69 -19.39
N PHE A 411 12.16 -8.55 -19.33
CA PHE A 411 12.21 -7.61 -20.46
C PHE A 411 12.94 -8.20 -21.66
N ILE A 412 14.08 -8.87 -21.44
CA ILE A 412 14.80 -9.61 -22.50
C ILE A 412 13.91 -10.69 -23.11
N PHE A 413 13.23 -11.49 -22.31
CA PHE A 413 12.29 -12.50 -22.76
C PHE A 413 11.17 -11.88 -23.62
N LEU A 414 10.62 -10.74 -23.20
CA LEU A 414 9.55 -10.05 -23.92
C LEU A 414 9.99 -9.54 -25.29
N VAL A 415 11.20 -8.98 -25.40
CA VAL A 415 11.81 -8.58 -26.67
C VAL A 415 12.00 -9.81 -27.57
N TYR A 416 12.56 -10.88 -27.02
CA TYR A 416 12.87 -12.09 -27.77
C TYR A 416 11.63 -12.78 -28.32
N ILE A 417 10.59 -12.93 -27.51
CA ILE A 417 9.33 -13.56 -27.96
C ILE A 417 8.62 -12.69 -29.00
N LEU A 418 8.69 -11.36 -28.88
CA LEU A 418 8.11 -10.45 -29.86
C LEU A 418 8.82 -10.60 -31.22
N LEU A 419 10.15 -10.63 -31.23
CA LEU A 419 10.94 -10.81 -32.43
C LEU A 419 10.70 -12.19 -33.05
N ASN A 420 10.65 -13.25 -32.24
CA ASN A 420 10.34 -14.60 -32.72
C ASN A 420 8.93 -14.71 -33.34
N THR A 421 7.94 -14.05 -32.72
CA THR A 421 6.57 -14.02 -33.26
C THR A 421 6.52 -13.26 -34.59
N LEU A 422 7.21 -12.12 -34.69
CA LEU A 422 7.33 -11.35 -35.92
C LEU A 422 8.01 -12.20 -37.03
N PHE A 423 9.08 -12.90 -36.67
CA PHE A 423 9.79 -13.78 -37.60
C PHE A 423 8.88 -14.91 -38.13
N ASN A 424 8.08 -15.54 -37.26
CA ASN A 424 7.07 -16.52 -37.66
C ASN A 424 6.00 -15.91 -38.58
N VAL A 425 5.56 -14.68 -38.34
CA VAL A 425 4.62 -13.97 -39.24
C VAL A 425 5.23 -13.83 -40.63
N VAL A 426 6.48 -13.35 -40.74
CA VAL A 426 7.18 -13.12 -42.00
C VAL A 426 7.35 -14.46 -42.78
N ILE A 427 7.80 -15.50 -42.10
CA ILE A 427 7.98 -16.84 -42.72
C ILE A 427 6.65 -17.39 -43.24
N ASN A 428 5.55 -17.27 -42.47
CA ASN A 428 4.24 -17.73 -42.91
C ASN A 428 3.73 -16.93 -44.13
N ILE A 429 3.95 -15.61 -44.19
CA ILE A 429 3.60 -14.79 -45.36
C ILE A 429 4.38 -15.26 -46.58
N TYR A 430 5.70 -15.43 -46.45
CA TYR A 430 6.55 -15.90 -47.55
C TYR A 430 6.06 -17.28 -48.07
N PHE A 431 5.79 -18.22 -47.17
CA PHE A 431 5.28 -19.55 -47.50
C PHE A 431 3.94 -19.47 -48.25
N LEU A 432 2.99 -18.65 -47.78
CA LEU A 432 1.69 -18.46 -48.43
C LEU A 432 1.81 -17.88 -49.83
N ILE A 433 2.69 -16.89 -50.04
CA ILE A 433 2.94 -16.29 -51.35
C ILE A 433 3.50 -17.35 -52.32
N LYS A 434 4.44 -18.18 -51.85
CA LYS A 434 5.07 -19.24 -52.65
C LYS A 434 4.05 -20.29 -53.07
N GLU A 435 3.28 -20.83 -52.11
CA GLU A 435 2.27 -21.88 -52.37
C GLU A 435 1.17 -21.40 -53.33
N ILE A 436 0.70 -20.12 -53.18
CA ILE A 436 -0.30 -19.54 -54.08
C ILE A 436 0.27 -19.35 -55.51
N GLY A 437 1.52 -18.91 -55.62
CA GLY A 437 2.17 -18.73 -56.94
C GLY A 437 2.50 -20.05 -57.62
N GLU A 438 2.74 -21.14 -56.91
CA GLU A 438 2.94 -22.47 -57.48
C GLU A 438 1.60 -23.07 -57.96
N GLU A 439 0.47 -22.84 -57.28
CA GLU A 439 -0.86 -23.26 -57.72
C GLU A 439 -1.28 -22.60 -59.04
N GLU A 440 -0.96 -21.33 -59.28
CA GLU A 440 -1.26 -20.64 -60.55
C GLU A 440 -0.51 -21.28 -61.74
N ASN A 441 0.65 -21.89 -61.50
CA ASN A 441 1.46 -22.52 -62.54
C ASN A 441 1.06 -24.02 -62.80
N GLU A 442 0.39 -24.68 -61.86
CA GLU A 442 -0.04 -26.09 -61.97
C GLU A 442 -1.47 -26.28 -62.51
N GLU A 443 -2.25 -25.20 -62.76
CA GLU A 443 -3.61 -25.33 -63.37
C GLU A 443 -3.62 -26.05 -64.74
N THR A 444 -2.46 -26.37 -65.30
CA THR A 444 -2.32 -27.08 -66.54
C THR A 444 -2.18 -28.62 -66.38
N ALA A 445 -2.10 -29.18 -65.15
CA ALA A 445 -1.62 -30.54 -64.94
C ALA A 445 -2.55 -31.52 -64.19
N PHE A 446 -3.80 -31.23 -63.85
CA PHE A 446 -4.65 -32.13 -63.08
C PHE A 446 -6.00 -32.46 -63.77
N PRO A 447 -6.41 -33.75 -63.83
CA PRO A 447 -7.63 -34.19 -64.51
C PRO A 447 -8.89 -33.85 -63.69
N HIS A 448 -9.89 -33.40 -64.45
CA HIS A 448 -11.27 -33.18 -64.02
C HIS A 448 -11.87 -34.35 -63.23
N TYR A 449 -12.05 -34.24 -61.96
CA TYR A 449 -13.15 -34.89 -61.22
C TYR A 449 -13.16 -34.38 -59.74
N ILE A 450 -13.78 -33.25 -59.46
CA ILE A 450 -14.43 -32.95 -58.20
C ILE A 450 -15.22 -31.62 -58.34
N ASN A 451 -16.42 -31.64 -57.80
CA ASN A 451 -17.49 -30.66 -57.92
C ASN A 451 -17.03 -29.18 -57.62
N LYS A 452 -17.25 -28.30 -58.60
CA LYS A 452 -16.77 -26.89 -58.67
C LYS A 452 -17.33 -25.91 -57.64
N ASN A 453 -18.08 -26.32 -56.62
CA ASN A 453 -18.90 -25.39 -55.80
C ASN A 453 -18.47 -25.16 -54.35
N SER A 454 -17.31 -25.60 -53.89
CA SER A 454 -16.85 -25.21 -52.55
C SER A 454 -15.38 -24.77 -52.56
N PHE A 455 -15.17 -23.49 -52.42
CA PHE A 455 -13.86 -22.84 -52.28
C PHE A 455 -13.00 -23.45 -51.16
N ILE A 456 -13.62 -24.00 -50.11
CA ILE A 456 -12.96 -24.59 -48.95
C ILE A 456 -12.30 -25.95 -49.23
N TYR A 457 -12.82 -26.75 -50.20
CA TYR A 457 -12.28 -28.09 -50.54
C TYR A 457 -11.10 -28.07 -51.53
N LYS A 458 -10.78 -26.90 -52.09
CA LYS A 458 -9.70 -26.74 -53.07
C LYS A 458 -8.36 -26.27 -52.48
N LEU A 459 -8.36 -25.73 -51.24
CA LEU A 459 -7.10 -25.26 -50.62
C LEU A 459 -6.31 -26.47 -50.09
N PRO A 460 -5.04 -26.64 -50.47
CA PRO A 460 -4.17 -27.63 -49.86
C PRO A 460 -4.17 -27.50 -48.34
N SER A 461 -4.19 -28.63 -47.64
CA SER A 461 -4.21 -28.63 -46.16
C SER A 461 -3.07 -27.81 -45.55
N ARG A 462 -1.94 -27.69 -46.25
CA ARG A 462 -0.77 -26.87 -45.84
C ARG A 462 -1.09 -25.38 -45.80
N ILE A 463 -1.84 -24.87 -46.81
CA ILE A 463 -2.26 -23.45 -46.87
C ILE A 463 -3.25 -23.14 -45.74
N ILE A 464 -4.23 -24.01 -45.49
CA ILE A 464 -5.21 -23.84 -44.41
C ILE A 464 -4.50 -23.74 -43.04
N VAL A 465 -3.58 -24.67 -42.76
CA VAL A 465 -2.83 -24.69 -41.52
C VAL A 465 -1.91 -23.46 -41.40
N SER A 466 -1.28 -23.01 -42.50
CA SER A 466 -0.47 -21.79 -42.52
C SER A 466 -1.30 -20.54 -42.24
N ILE A 467 -2.50 -20.41 -42.80
CA ILE A 467 -3.44 -19.33 -42.49
C ILE A 467 -3.82 -19.35 -41.02
N CYS A 468 -4.14 -20.54 -40.48
CA CYS A 468 -4.44 -20.68 -39.05
C CYS A 468 -3.27 -20.24 -38.15
N CYS A 469 -2.04 -20.67 -38.46
CA CYS A 469 -0.84 -20.27 -37.74
C CYS A 469 -0.56 -18.77 -37.84
N PHE A 470 -0.75 -18.19 -39.03
CA PHE A 470 -0.63 -16.75 -39.27
C PHE A 470 -1.61 -15.95 -38.40
N ILE A 471 -2.89 -16.38 -38.37
CA ILE A 471 -3.91 -15.75 -37.53
C ILE A 471 -3.52 -15.84 -36.03
N ILE A 472 -3.08 -17.03 -35.60
CA ILE A 472 -2.62 -17.22 -34.20
C ILE A 472 -1.44 -16.30 -33.89
N CYS A 473 -0.45 -16.21 -34.79
CA CYS A 473 0.70 -15.32 -34.62
C CYS A 473 0.28 -13.85 -34.47
N ILE A 474 -0.65 -13.35 -35.30
CA ILE A 474 -1.16 -11.99 -35.22
C ILE A 474 -1.94 -11.75 -33.91
N LEU A 475 -2.80 -12.69 -33.51
CA LEU A 475 -3.56 -12.64 -32.28
C LEU A 475 -2.65 -12.57 -31.04
N PHE A 476 -1.46 -13.17 -31.11
CA PHE A 476 -0.45 -13.07 -30.06
C PHE A 476 0.41 -11.80 -30.16
N PHE A 477 0.76 -11.39 -31.38
CA PHE A 477 1.63 -10.23 -31.61
C PHE A 477 1.05 -8.94 -31.05
N ILE A 478 -0.25 -8.69 -31.28
CA ILE A 478 -0.90 -7.44 -30.84
C ILE A 478 -0.85 -7.28 -29.30
N PRO A 479 -1.27 -8.26 -28.48
CA PRO A 479 -1.17 -8.16 -27.02
C PRO A 479 0.27 -8.09 -26.51
N LEU A 480 1.20 -8.85 -27.13
CA LEU A 480 2.62 -8.82 -26.75
C LEU A 480 3.25 -7.46 -27.04
N PHE A 481 2.94 -6.86 -28.18
CA PHE A 481 3.42 -5.52 -28.53
C PHE A 481 2.83 -4.46 -27.60
N SER A 482 1.55 -4.56 -27.24
CA SER A 482 0.93 -3.68 -26.25
C SER A 482 1.58 -3.81 -24.88
N LEU A 483 1.87 -5.04 -24.44
CA LEU A 483 2.58 -5.31 -23.20
C LEU A 483 4.01 -4.76 -23.23
N PHE A 484 4.73 -4.96 -24.34
CA PHE A 484 6.08 -4.41 -24.54
C PHE A 484 6.10 -2.89 -24.44
N ARG A 485 5.16 -2.20 -25.10
CA ARG A 485 5.03 -0.73 -25.04
C ARG A 485 4.77 -0.25 -23.60
N MET A 486 3.91 -0.95 -22.88
CA MET A 486 3.62 -0.64 -21.48
C MET A 486 4.88 -0.82 -20.60
N GLN A 487 5.59 -1.93 -20.77
CA GLN A 487 6.79 -2.25 -20.00
C GLN A 487 7.97 -1.31 -20.34
N LEU A 488 8.07 -0.89 -21.59
CA LEU A 488 9.06 0.12 -22.00
C LEU A 488 8.82 1.46 -21.27
N GLY A 489 7.55 1.91 -21.19
CA GLY A 489 7.18 3.08 -20.41
C GLY A 489 7.58 2.94 -18.93
N THR A 490 7.24 1.81 -18.31
CA THR A 490 7.62 1.51 -16.92
C THR A 490 9.14 1.47 -16.72
N ALA A 491 9.90 0.92 -17.68
CA ALA A 491 11.36 0.86 -17.59
C ALA A 491 12.00 2.27 -17.67
N ILE A 492 11.46 3.15 -18.51
CA ILE A 492 11.90 4.55 -18.62
C ILE A 492 11.61 5.29 -17.30
N GLU A 493 10.39 5.13 -16.76
CA GLU A 493 9.98 5.75 -15.49
C GLU A 493 10.86 5.26 -14.32
N LYS A 494 11.12 3.95 -14.22
CA LYS A 494 12.02 3.38 -13.21
C LYS A 494 13.45 3.95 -13.31
N ARG A 495 13.94 4.13 -14.54
CA ARG A 495 15.28 4.73 -14.76
C ARG A 495 15.33 6.18 -14.32
N GLN A 496 14.25 6.95 -14.54
CA GLN A 496 14.17 8.33 -14.10
C GLN A 496 14.12 8.43 -12.57
N ILE A 497 13.26 7.66 -11.92
CA ILE A 497 13.17 7.62 -10.45
C ILE A 497 14.53 7.28 -9.83
N LYS A 498 15.25 6.28 -10.38
CA LYS A 498 16.57 5.92 -9.87
C LYS A 498 17.58 7.07 -9.99
N LYS A 499 17.55 7.83 -11.08
CA LYS A 499 18.40 9.02 -11.24
C LYS A 499 18.06 10.11 -10.21
N ASP A 500 16.76 10.30 -9.96
CA ASP A 500 16.29 11.29 -8.99
C ASP A 500 16.66 10.88 -7.56
N GLU A 501 16.58 9.58 -7.21
CA GLU A 501 17.05 9.02 -5.93
C GLU A 501 18.57 9.22 -5.75
N GLU A 502 19.37 8.88 -6.77
CA GLU A 502 20.83 9.07 -6.76
C GLU A 502 21.22 10.56 -6.68
N ALA A 503 20.41 11.46 -7.25
CA ALA A 503 20.61 12.90 -7.14
C ALA A 503 20.29 13.40 -5.73
N TYR A 504 19.20 12.91 -5.14
CA TYR A 504 18.80 13.23 -3.78
C TYR A 504 19.83 12.75 -2.74
N GLU A 505 20.32 11.51 -2.86
CA GLU A 505 21.38 10.97 -1.98
C GLU A 505 22.67 11.80 -2.08
N ARG A 506 23.05 12.21 -3.31
CA ARG A 506 24.21 13.10 -3.51
C ARG A 506 24.03 14.46 -2.84
N ASN A 507 22.83 15.03 -2.89
CA ASN A 507 22.56 16.30 -2.22
C ASN A 507 22.59 16.17 -0.69
N GLN A 508 22.04 15.09 -0.14
CA GLN A 508 22.14 14.81 1.31
C GLN A 508 23.57 14.59 1.78
N LEU A 509 24.41 13.92 0.97
CA LEU A 509 25.82 13.75 1.26
C LEU A 509 26.58 15.09 1.22
N ARG A 510 26.21 15.99 0.29
CA ARG A 510 26.76 17.35 0.25
C ARG A 510 26.36 18.16 1.49
N GLU A 511 25.09 18.17 1.84
CA GLU A 511 24.62 18.88 3.05
C GLU A 511 25.34 18.41 4.32
N LYS A 512 25.57 17.09 4.48
CA LYS A 512 26.34 16.54 5.61
C LYS A 512 27.81 16.94 5.59
N LEU A 513 28.44 16.92 4.42
CA LEU A 513 29.83 17.38 4.25
C LEU A 513 29.97 18.87 4.56
N ASP A 514 28.98 19.67 4.15
CA ASP A 514 28.97 21.10 4.42
C ASP A 514 28.74 21.34 5.94
N GLU A 515 27.90 20.54 6.61
CA GLU A 515 27.71 20.59 8.09
C GLU A 515 29.00 20.19 8.84
N GLU A 516 29.66 19.08 8.45
CA GLU A 516 30.94 18.67 9.07
C GLU A 516 32.05 19.72 8.87
N VAL A 517 32.12 20.36 7.70
CA VAL A 517 33.07 21.45 7.43
C VAL A 517 32.77 22.69 8.27
N TRP A 518 31.48 22.98 8.52
CA TRP A 518 31.08 24.09 9.41
C TRP A 518 31.37 23.77 10.88
N GLU A 519 31.16 22.54 11.35
CA GLU A 519 31.50 22.12 12.72
C GLU A 519 33.02 22.18 12.97
N ASP A 520 33.84 21.73 12.01
CA ASP A 520 35.31 21.82 12.11
C ASP A 520 35.78 23.30 12.11
N LEU A 521 35.16 24.18 11.31
CA LEU A 521 35.48 25.62 11.29
C LEU A 521 35.07 26.32 12.60
N VAL A 522 33.98 25.93 13.24
CA VAL A 522 33.51 26.49 14.51
C VAL A 522 34.40 26.02 15.67
N LEU A 523 34.90 24.76 15.63
CA LEU A 523 35.82 24.23 16.62
C LEU A 523 37.20 24.91 16.56
N ASP A 524 37.69 25.25 15.35
CA ASP A 524 38.93 26.02 15.16
C ASP A 524 38.83 27.46 15.62
N GLU A 525 37.62 28.09 15.59
CA GLU A 525 37.39 29.44 16.15
C GLU A 525 37.29 29.42 17.68
N GLU A 526 36.82 28.35 18.32
CA GLU A 526 36.76 28.25 19.80
C GLU A 526 38.15 27.93 20.42
N GLU A 527 39.07 27.27 19.72
CA GLU A 527 40.47 27.05 20.17
C GLU A 527 41.39 28.22 19.84
N GLY A 528 40.95 29.20 19.04
CA GLY A 528 41.78 30.30 18.50
C GLY A 528 41.78 31.63 19.30
N ILE A 529 41.19 31.74 20.51
CA ILE A 529 41.19 32.98 21.29
C ILE A 529 42.35 33.00 22.29
N GLU A 530 43.56 33.03 21.78
CA GLU A 530 44.73 33.72 22.42
C GLU A 530 45.78 34.02 21.33
N GLY A 531 45.74 35.20 20.75
CA GLY A 531 46.82 35.73 19.92
C GLY A 531 46.35 36.44 18.66
N GLY A 532 46.13 37.71 18.73
CA GLY A 532 45.73 38.52 17.59
C GLY A 532 46.82 38.59 16.51
N GLU A 533 46.53 37.99 15.38
CA GLU A 533 47.07 38.35 14.05
C GLU A 533 46.03 38.01 13.00
N SER A 534 45.66 39.02 12.22
CA SER A 534 44.71 38.89 11.12
C SER A 534 45.28 37.98 10.03
N VAL A 535 44.77 36.77 9.89
CA VAL A 535 45.04 35.88 8.78
C VAL A 535 44.09 36.18 7.61
N GLU A 536 44.61 36.80 6.57
CA GLU A 536 43.90 36.89 5.26
C GLU A 536 43.73 35.50 4.69
N LEU A 537 42.51 34.97 4.71
CA LEU A 537 42.14 33.71 4.07
C LEU A 537 42.17 33.85 2.54
N ASN A 538 43.27 33.36 1.95
CA ASN A 538 43.35 33.10 0.51
C ASN A 538 42.54 31.82 0.21
N ILE A 539 41.30 31.99 -0.22
CA ILE A 539 40.50 30.90 -0.76
C ILE A 539 41.12 30.50 -2.12
N LYS A 540 41.91 29.44 -2.11
CA LYS A 540 42.25 28.73 -3.35
C LYS A 540 41.04 27.95 -3.79
N GLU A 541 40.36 28.49 -4.80
CA GLU A 541 39.44 27.71 -5.65
C GLU A 541 40.21 26.52 -6.25
N THR A 542 40.04 25.36 -5.67
CA THR A 542 40.44 24.09 -6.31
C THR A 542 39.45 23.82 -7.43
N GLU A 543 39.83 24.20 -8.64
CA GLU A 543 39.18 23.72 -9.87
C GLU A 543 39.21 22.19 -9.90
N TYR A 544 38.09 21.58 -9.54
CA TYR A 544 37.84 20.18 -9.87
C TYR A 544 37.48 20.14 -11.36
N LYS A 545 38.47 19.78 -12.19
CA LYS A 545 38.28 19.53 -13.62
C LYS A 545 37.31 18.39 -13.81
N ASP A 546 36.14 18.77 -14.26
CA ASP A 546 35.09 17.88 -14.77
C ASP A 546 35.58 17.26 -16.09
N ASN A 547 36.15 16.06 -16.02
CA ASN A 547 36.46 15.23 -17.19
C ASN A 547 35.21 14.46 -17.59
N ASN A 548 34.20 15.14 -18.12
CA ASN A 548 33.16 14.53 -18.95
C ASN A 548 32.35 15.64 -19.67
N LYS A 549 33.04 16.40 -20.52
CA LYS A 549 32.38 17.11 -21.61
C LYS A 549 32.67 16.34 -22.89
N ASN A 550 31.79 15.47 -23.26
CA ASN A 550 31.44 15.11 -24.62
C ASN A 550 30.12 14.35 -24.57
N GLU A 551 29.04 15.07 -24.86
CA GLU A 551 27.95 14.57 -25.71
C GLU A 551 26.81 15.58 -25.78
N LEU A 552 26.69 16.14 -26.98
CA LEU A 552 25.47 16.52 -27.68
C LEU A 552 24.67 17.76 -27.22
N LEU A 553 25.08 18.86 -27.83
CA LEU A 553 24.18 19.86 -28.41
C LEU A 553 23.16 19.18 -29.34
N ILE A 554 21.88 19.21 -28.99
CA ILE A 554 20.79 19.13 -29.96
C ILE A 554 19.97 20.41 -29.79
N GLU A 555 20.02 21.18 -30.83
CA GLU A 555 19.30 22.43 -31.04
C GLU A 555 17.78 22.24 -30.96
N ASN A 556 17.13 23.20 -30.33
CA ASN A 556 15.72 23.49 -30.51
C ASN A 556 15.45 24.01 -31.94
N LYS A 557 14.56 23.33 -32.62
CA LYS A 557 13.61 23.94 -33.55
C LYS A 557 12.25 23.28 -33.39
#